data_c5b7b05997253d8548b102ead9cb2804
#
_entry.id   c5b7b05997253d8548b102ead9cb2804
#
_cell.length_a   1.000
_cell.length_b   1.000
_cell.length_c   1.000
_cell.angle_alpha   90.00
_cell.angle_beta   90.00
_cell.angle_gamma   90.00
#
_symmetry.space_group_name_H-M   'P 1'
#
loop_
_entity.id
_entity.type
_entity.pdbx_description
1 polymer ?
#
loop_
_entity_poly.entity_id
_entity_poly.type
_entity_poly.pdbx_seq_one_letter_code
_entity_poly.pdbx_strand_id
1 'polypeptide(L)'
;MNNYRIPPVQSIGESEEYLKFQDKLADVAKIDRPVLIVGERGTGKEVAARRIHYMSGRWDGPLVAVNCASLHQSLLESELFGVEKGAFTGAVASRKGRFEEAEGGTIFLDEIGLVPMSVQEKLLRVVEYGTYERLGSSDTKVANVRIVGATNADLGELCREGKFKEDLLDRLSFDVLFVPPLRYRGEDILLLAHSFAVRMATELGVDDIPVFTEEVEKKLLEYSWPGNVRELKNVVERAVYRAKGGLIEDVDTDPFHNPYKEERKEEAPAFTDPFSSYSLPELEKAHEDLDISFLRRALEKSEGNQRKAAEEMAISYDSFRGLYRKYREHLKPRSEK
;
A
#
# COMPACT_ATOMS: atom_id res chain seq x y z
N MET A 1 -26.62 -25.80 6.20
CA MET A 1 -26.36 -24.64 7.09
C MET A 1 -24.90 -24.59 7.35
N ASN A 2 -24.13 -23.92 6.51
CA ASN A 2 -22.69 -23.69 6.75
C ASN A 2 -22.53 -22.36 7.50
N ASN A 3 -22.56 -22.45 8.82
CA ASN A 3 -22.17 -21.31 9.66
C ASN A 3 -20.65 -21.12 9.57
N TYR A 4 -20.17 -20.36 8.60
CA TYR A 4 -18.82 -19.81 8.62
C TYR A 4 -18.77 -18.69 9.69
N ARG A 5 -18.89 -19.07 10.96
CA ARG A 5 -18.48 -18.19 12.06
C ARG A 5 -16.97 -18.22 12.09
N ILE A 6 -16.35 -17.28 11.43
CA ILE A 6 -14.91 -17.03 11.59
C ILE A 6 -14.74 -16.57 13.04
N PRO A 7 -13.96 -17.30 13.88
CA PRO A 7 -13.83 -16.93 15.28
C PRO A 7 -13.28 -15.51 15.43
N PRO A 8 -13.65 -14.77 16.48
CA PRO A 8 -13.09 -13.46 16.75
C PRO A 8 -11.56 -13.59 16.85
N VAL A 9 -10.85 -12.83 16.04
CA VAL A 9 -9.38 -12.80 16.08
C VAL A 9 -8.97 -11.95 17.26
N GLN A 10 -8.13 -12.54 18.13
CA GLN A 10 -7.57 -11.83 19.27
C GLN A 10 -6.69 -10.68 18.74
N SER A 11 -7.01 -9.47 19.14
CA SER A 11 -6.24 -8.27 18.85
C SER A 11 -5.21 -8.08 19.96
N ILE A 12 -3.93 -8.17 19.62
CA ILE A 12 -2.81 -8.08 20.56
C ILE A 12 -2.18 -6.70 20.43
N GLY A 13 -2.03 -5.99 21.55
CA GLY A 13 -1.36 -4.70 21.64
C GLY A 13 -1.85 -3.90 22.85
N GLU A 14 -0.91 -3.21 23.48
CA GLU A 14 -1.08 -2.40 24.69
C GLU A 14 -0.48 -1.00 24.55
N SER A 15 0.22 -0.74 23.43
CA SER A 15 0.79 0.58 23.16
C SER A 15 -0.29 1.67 23.08
N GLU A 16 0.03 2.88 23.54
CA GLU A 16 -0.91 3.99 23.61
C GLU A 16 -1.56 4.28 22.25
N GLU A 17 -0.78 4.28 21.18
CA GLU A 17 -1.29 4.54 19.82
C GLU A 17 -2.24 3.43 19.34
N TYR A 18 -1.97 2.19 19.72
CA TYR A 18 -2.85 1.08 19.38
C TYR A 18 -4.14 1.10 20.19
N LEU A 19 -4.08 1.43 21.47
CA LEU A 19 -5.26 1.59 22.32
C LEU A 19 -6.17 2.72 21.84
N LYS A 20 -5.61 3.89 21.50
CA LYS A 20 -6.36 5.00 20.87
C LYS A 20 -7.07 4.57 19.59
N PHE A 21 -6.40 3.76 18.77
CA PHE A 21 -7.00 3.19 17.56
C PHE A 21 -8.15 2.23 17.91
N GLN A 22 -7.97 1.37 18.92
CA GLN A 22 -9.00 0.43 19.36
C GLN A 22 -10.24 1.13 19.93
N ASP A 23 -10.08 2.23 20.66
CA ASP A 23 -11.19 3.03 21.18
C ASP A 23 -12.02 3.64 20.04
N LYS A 24 -11.36 4.27 19.07
CA LYS A 24 -12.04 4.79 17.86
C LYS A 24 -12.77 3.68 17.09
N LEU A 25 -12.13 2.52 16.95
CA LEU A 25 -12.74 1.36 16.30
C LEU A 25 -14.00 0.90 17.04
N ALA A 26 -13.96 0.84 18.37
CA ALA A 26 -15.09 0.43 19.21
C ALA A 26 -16.27 1.42 19.09
N ASP A 27 -15.99 2.70 18.98
CA ASP A 27 -17.03 3.72 18.84
C ASP A 27 -17.68 3.67 17.46
N VAL A 28 -16.90 3.61 16.39
CA VAL A 28 -17.45 3.54 15.03
C VAL A 28 -18.17 2.20 14.77
N ALA A 29 -17.78 1.13 15.46
CA ALA A 29 -18.43 -0.18 15.30
C ALA A 29 -19.93 -0.15 15.62
N LYS A 30 -20.35 0.68 16.58
CA LYS A 30 -21.74 0.83 17.06
C LYS A 30 -22.65 1.52 16.01
N ILE A 31 -22.07 2.21 15.04
CA ILE A 31 -22.80 3.01 14.06
C ILE A 31 -22.92 2.20 12.77
N ASP A 32 -24.15 2.02 12.25
CA ASP A 32 -24.39 1.27 11.01
C ASP A 32 -24.16 2.15 9.77
N ARG A 33 -22.91 2.53 9.57
CA ARG A 33 -22.43 3.35 8.44
C ARG A 33 -21.19 2.70 7.81
N PRO A 34 -20.86 3.03 6.55
CA PRO A 34 -19.61 2.60 5.94
C PRO A 34 -18.41 3.14 6.71
N VAL A 35 -17.30 2.38 6.72
CA VAL A 35 -16.05 2.74 7.39
C VAL A 35 -14.88 2.41 6.47
N LEU A 36 -13.92 3.32 6.37
CA LEU A 36 -12.65 3.07 5.70
C LEU A 36 -11.55 2.79 6.73
N ILE A 37 -10.78 1.74 6.48
CA ILE A 37 -9.59 1.37 7.25
C ILE A 37 -8.37 1.62 6.38
N VAL A 38 -7.57 2.60 6.74
CA VAL A 38 -6.35 2.97 6.02
C VAL A 38 -5.13 2.52 6.81
N GLY A 39 -4.17 1.92 6.15
CA GLY A 39 -2.93 1.52 6.82
C GLY A 39 -2.01 0.74 5.89
N GLU A 40 -0.74 0.70 6.24
CA GLU A 40 0.29 -0.02 5.48
C GLU A 40 -0.03 -1.52 5.33
N ARG A 41 0.66 -2.17 4.40
CA ARG A 41 0.53 -3.63 4.25
C ARG A 41 0.99 -4.33 5.53
N GLY A 42 0.25 -5.36 5.96
CA GLY A 42 0.61 -6.15 7.13
C GLY A 42 0.29 -5.54 8.48
N THR A 43 -0.36 -4.37 8.57
CA THR A 43 -0.73 -3.72 9.85
C THR A 43 -1.90 -4.39 10.57
N GLY A 44 -2.68 -5.25 9.89
CA GLY A 44 -3.83 -5.94 10.49
C GLY A 44 -5.19 -5.32 10.17
N LYS A 45 -5.36 -4.67 9.02
CA LYS A 45 -6.64 -4.09 8.54
C LYS A 45 -7.79 -5.10 8.57
N GLU A 46 -7.53 -6.36 8.19
CA GLU A 46 -8.54 -7.43 8.26
C GLU A 46 -8.97 -7.74 9.69
N VAL A 47 -8.04 -7.74 10.65
CA VAL A 47 -8.36 -7.92 12.07
C VAL A 47 -9.26 -6.78 12.56
N ALA A 48 -8.96 -5.55 12.16
CA ALA A 48 -9.78 -4.39 12.49
C ALA A 48 -11.19 -4.50 11.90
N ALA A 49 -11.33 -4.90 10.63
CA ALA A 49 -12.64 -5.09 9.99
C ALA A 49 -13.48 -6.16 10.69
N ARG A 50 -12.87 -7.28 11.08
CA ARG A 50 -13.53 -8.34 11.88
C ARG A 50 -14.00 -7.80 13.22
N ARG A 51 -13.19 -7.02 13.92
CA ARG A 51 -13.58 -6.41 15.20
C ARG A 51 -14.75 -5.44 15.04
N ILE A 52 -14.75 -4.59 13.99
CA ILE A 52 -15.88 -3.71 13.67
C ILE A 52 -17.17 -4.53 13.50
N HIS A 53 -17.12 -5.63 12.79
CA HIS A 53 -18.27 -6.50 12.62
C HIS A 53 -18.76 -7.08 13.96
N TYR A 54 -17.88 -7.73 14.74
CA TYR A 54 -18.26 -8.37 16.00
C TYR A 54 -18.69 -7.40 17.10
N MET A 55 -18.26 -6.14 17.04
CA MET A 55 -18.67 -5.09 17.99
C MET A 55 -19.89 -4.29 17.49
N SER A 56 -20.42 -4.60 16.30
CA SER A 56 -21.57 -3.93 15.69
C SER A 56 -22.91 -4.60 16.05
N GLY A 57 -24.00 -3.90 15.74
CA GLY A 57 -25.35 -4.49 15.82
C GLY A 57 -25.62 -5.63 14.82
N ARG A 58 -24.66 -5.94 13.92
CA ARG A 58 -24.74 -6.99 12.89
C ARG A 58 -23.85 -8.20 13.19
N TRP A 59 -23.37 -8.33 14.43
CA TRP A 59 -22.39 -9.33 14.87
C TRP A 59 -22.82 -10.79 14.65
N ASP A 60 -24.11 -11.04 14.61
CA ASP A 60 -24.72 -12.37 14.37
C ASP A 60 -24.97 -12.67 12.91
N GLY A 61 -24.90 -11.65 12.04
CA GLY A 61 -25.00 -11.77 10.59
C GLY A 61 -23.71 -12.29 9.94
N PRO A 62 -23.74 -12.52 8.61
CA PRO A 62 -22.56 -12.96 7.89
C PRO A 62 -21.49 -11.85 7.79
N LEU A 63 -20.22 -12.25 7.90
CA LEU A 63 -19.07 -11.42 7.53
C LEU A 63 -18.46 -12.00 6.25
N VAL A 64 -18.61 -11.28 5.15
CA VAL A 64 -18.08 -11.70 3.85
C VAL A 64 -16.89 -10.83 3.48
N ALA A 65 -15.71 -11.44 3.33
CA ALA A 65 -14.49 -10.75 2.94
C ALA A 65 -14.21 -10.96 1.44
N VAL A 66 -13.87 -9.87 0.75
CA VAL A 66 -13.47 -9.87 -0.66
C VAL A 66 -12.17 -9.08 -0.81
N ASN A 67 -11.15 -9.74 -1.33
CA ASN A 67 -9.92 -9.05 -1.69
C ASN A 67 -10.02 -8.59 -3.16
N CYS A 68 -10.11 -7.28 -3.37
CA CYS A 68 -10.31 -6.69 -4.69
C CYS A 68 -9.07 -6.80 -5.60
N ALA A 69 -7.89 -7.04 -5.02
CA ALA A 69 -6.65 -7.25 -5.77
C ALA A 69 -6.49 -8.67 -6.32
N SER A 70 -7.23 -9.64 -5.76
CA SER A 70 -7.04 -11.06 -6.09
C SER A 70 -7.77 -11.51 -7.35
N LEU A 71 -8.65 -10.67 -7.91
CA LEU A 71 -9.53 -11.01 -9.02
C LEU A 71 -9.27 -10.11 -10.23
N HIS A 72 -9.35 -10.70 -11.44
CA HIS A 72 -9.37 -9.90 -12.65
C HIS A 72 -10.63 -9.01 -12.69
N GLN A 73 -10.55 -7.82 -13.30
CA GLN A 73 -11.61 -6.81 -13.29
C GLN A 73 -12.99 -7.36 -13.65
N SER A 74 -13.08 -8.17 -14.71
CA SER A 74 -14.35 -8.77 -15.17
C SER A 74 -14.92 -9.81 -14.19
N LEU A 75 -14.05 -10.44 -13.40
CA LEU A 75 -14.46 -11.40 -12.38
C LEU A 75 -14.91 -10.71 -11.09
N LEU A 76 -14.27 -9.60 -10.71
CA LEU A 76 -14.61 -8.86 -9.50
C LEU A 76 -16.07 -8.39 -9.52
N GLU A 77 -16.54 -7.85 -10.66
CA GLU A 77 -17.91 -7.39 -10.81
C GLU A 77 -18.91 -8.54 -10.64
N SER A 78 -18.65 -9.69 -11.31
CA SER A 78 -19.49 -10.88 -11.20
C SER A 78 -19.47 -11.52 -9.80
N GLU A 79 -18.33 -11.46 -9.11
CA GLU A 79 -18.22 -11.92 -7.72
C GLU A 79 -19.03 -11.03 -6.77
N LEU A 80 -18.90 -9.70 -6.88
CA LEU A 80 -19.58 -8.78 -5.97
C LEU A 80 -21.09 -8.80 -6.15
N PHE A 81 -21.59 -8.67 -7.40
CA PHE A 81 -23.00 -8.44 -7.69
C PHE A 81 -23.75 -9.69 -8.17
N GLY A 82 -23.01 -10.75 -8.51
CA GLY A 82 -23.60 -11.95 -9.09
C GLY A 82 -23.87 -11.84 -10.58
N VAL A 83 -24.31 -12.94 -11.16
CA VAL A 83 -24.50 -13.10 -12.60
C VAL A 83 -25.81 -13.81 -12.87
N GLU A 84 -26.55 -13.36 -13.89
CA GLU A 84 -27.70 -14.11 -14.44
C GLU A 84 -27.27 -15.01 -15.61
N LYS A 85 -28.00 -16.08 -15.81
CA LYS A 85 -27.80 -16.99 -16.95
C LYS A 85 -27.87 -16.21 -18.26
N GLY A 86 -26.85 -16.36 -19.11
CA GLY A 86 -26.78 -15.70 -20.42
C GLY A 86 -26.19 -14.28 -20.38
N ALA A 87 -25.71 -13.77 -19.24
CA ALA A 87 -25.10 -12.43 -19.11
C ALA A 87 -23.88 -12.24 -20.02
N PHE A 88 -23.13 -13.30 -20.28
CA PHE A 88 -21.99 -13.33 -21.21
C PHE A 88 -21.78 -14.75 -21.76
N THR A 89 -20.94 -14.87 -22.79
CA THR A 89 -20.58 -16.19 -23.37
C THR A 89 -19.88 -17.04 -22.30
N GLY A 90 -20.60 -18.11 -21.83
CA GLY A 90 -20.11 -18.98 -20.74
C GLY A 90 -20.90 -18.85 -19.43
N ALA A 91 -21.83 -17.92 -19.30
CA ALA A 91 -22.75 -17.82 -18.15
C ALA A 91 -23.86 -18.88 -18.26
N VAL A 92 -23.52 -20.13 -17.93
CA VAL A 92 -24.44 -21.29 -18.08
C VAL A 92 -25.53 -21.30 -17.02
N ALA A 93 -25.28 -20.74 -15.83
CA ALA A 93 -26.20 -20.68 -14.70
C ALA A 93 -26.10 -19.34 -13.97
N SER A 94 -27.23 -18.97 -13.32
CA SER A 94 -27.22 -17.81 -12.42
C SER A 94 -26.43 -18.12 -11.15
N ARG A 95 -25.63 -17.13 -10.67
CA ARG A 95 -24.82 -17.23 -9.45
C ARG A 95 -25.04 -16.00 -8.57
N LYS A 96 -25.20 -16.25 -7.27
CA LYS A 96 -25.30 -15.18 -6.27
C LYS A 96 -23.96 -14.44 -6.15
N GLY A 97 -24.02 -13.13 -5.88
CA GLY A 97 -22.87 -12.30 -5.57
C GLY A 97 -22.61 -12.18 -4.07
N ARG A 98 -21.45 -11.63 -3.72
CA ARG A 98 -21.03 -11.43 -2.33
C ARG A 98 -21.95 -10.50 -1.55
N PHE A 99 -22.60 -9.52 -2.20
CA PHE A 99 -23.61 -8.70 -1.55
C PHE A 99 -24.82 -9.51 -1.10
N GLU A 100 -25.25 -10.51 -1.87
CA GLU A 100 -26.33 -11.43 -1.46
C GLU A 100 -25.91 -12.36 -0.32
N GLU A 101 -24.64 -12.79 -0.31
CA GLU A 101 -24.09 -13.62 0.75
C GLU A 101 -23.92 -12.83 2.06
N ALA A 102 -23.69 -11.52 1.97
CA ALA A 102 -23.50 -10.61 3.11
C ALA A 102 -24.82 -10.03 3.65
N GLU A 103 -25.98 -10.44 3.11
CA GLU A 103 -27.28 -9.89 3.49
C GLU A 103 -27.51 -9.97 5.01
N GLY A 104 -27.93 -8.86 5.62
CA GLY A 104 -28.11 -8.71 7.06
C GLY A 104 -26.81 -8.57 7.87
N GLY A 105 -25.64 -8.67 7.22
CA GLY A 105 -24.34 -8.67 7.85
C GLY A 105 -23.40 -7.55 7.38
N THR A 106 -22.15 -7.90 7.18
CA THR A 106 -21.08 -6.97 6.79
C THR A 106 -20.30 -7.54 5.60
N ILE A 107 -20.04 -6.69 4.60
CA ILE A 107 -19.06 -6.97 3.56
C ILE A 107 -17.77 -6.20 3.84
N PHE A 108 -16.64 -6.90 3.81
CA PHE A 108 -15.31 -6.33 3.94
C PHE A 108 -14.63 -6.34 2.58
N LEU A 109 -14.31 -5.14 2.05
CA LEU A 109 -13.64 -4.94 0.76
C LEU A 109 -12.19 -4.55 1.00
N ASP A 110 -11.29 -5.53 0.92
CA ASP A 110 -9.86 -5.28 1.07
C ASP A 110 -9.26 -4.77 -0.24
N GLU A 111 -8.28 -3.87 -0.14
CA GLU A 111 -7.62 -3.18 -1.25
C GLU A 111 -8.63 -2.46 -2.18
N ILE A 112 -9.58 -1.72 -1.58
CA ILE A 112 -10.65 -1.03 -2.32
C ILE A 112 -10.15 0.00 -3.33
N GLY A 113 -8.93 0.54 -3.14
CA GLY A 113 -8.29 1.46 -4.10
C GLY A 113 -7.97 0.84 -5.46
N LEU A 114 -8.02 -0.51 -5.58
CA LEU A 114 -7.77 -1.23 -6.83
C LEU A 114 -9.04 -1.61 -7.58
N VAL A 115 -10.21 -1.21 -7.09
CA VAL A 115 -11.50 -1.50 -7.71
C VAL A 115 -11.63 -0.72 -9.03
N PRO A 116 -12.00 -1.37 -10.16
CA PRO A 116 -12.19 -0.69 -11.44
C PRO A 116 -13.33 0.33 -11.43
N MET A 117 -13.25 1.36 -12.26
CA MET A 117 -14.24 2.44 -12.34
C MET A 117 -15.68 1.94 -12.58
N SER A 118 -15.87 0.93 -13.44
CA SER A 118 -17.20 0.32 -13.69
C SER A 118 -17.79 -0.30 -12.43
N VAL A 119 -16.95 -0.92 -11.59
CA VAL A 119 -17.37 -1.52 -10.32
C VAL A 119 -17.62 -0.44 -9.27
N GLN A 120 -16.81 0.64 -9.26
CA GLN A 120 -17.04 1.78 -8.37
C GLN A 120 -18.41 2.43 -8.60
N GLU A 121 -18.88 2.53 -9.86
CA GLU A 121 -20.22 3.05 -10.19
C GLU A 121 -21.35 2.21 -9.59
N LYS A 122 -21.19 0.88 -9.61
CA LYS A 122 -22.17 -0.01 -8.98
C LYS A 122 -22.07 0.02 -7.45
N LEU A 123 -20.84 0.10 -6.90
CA LEU A 123 -20.65 0.27 -5.46
C LEU A 123 -21.29 1.55 -4.95
N LEU A 124 -21.15 2.66 -5.69
CA LEU A 124 -21.79 3.92 -5.34
C LEU A 124 -23.32 3.75 -5.19
N ARG A 125 -23.97 3.07 -6.13
CA ARG A 125 -25.41 2.77 -6.02
C ARG A 125 -25.74 1.95 -4.78
N VAL A 126 -24.91 0.96 -4.44
CA VAL A 126 -25.12 0.16 -3.22
C VAL A 126 -25.01 1.01 -1.98
N VAL A 127 -23.95 1.84 -1.89
CA VAL A 127 -23.69 2.67 -0.71
C VAL A 127 -24.76 3.76 -0.54
N GLU A 128 -25.21 4.36 -1.63
CA GLU A 128 -26.14 5.49 -1.62
C GLU A 128 -27.60 5.09 -1.50
N TYR A 129 -28.00 4.08 -2.30
CA TYR A 129 -29.42 3.66 -2.41
C TYR A 129 -29.72 2.30 -1.80
N GLY A 130 -28.69 1.55 -1.38
CA GLY A 130 -28.88 0.19 -0.89
C GLY A 130 -29.38 -0.78 -1.98
N THR A 131 -29.05 -0.52 -3.26
CA THR A 131 -29.57 -1.32 -4.38
C THR A 131 -28.49 -1.64 -5.40
N TYR A 132 -28.64 -2.77 -6.09
CA TYR A 132 -27.77 -3.20 -7.18
C TYR A 132 -28.51 -4.13 -8.15
N GLU A 133 -27.90 -4.43 -9.28
CA GLU A 133 -28.38 -5.36 -10.29
C GLU A 133 -27.32 -6.43 -10.55
N ARG A 134 -27.73 -7.68 -10.77
CA ARG A 134 -26.81 -8.72 -11.25
C ARG A 134 -26.35 -8.42 -12.66
N LEU A 135 -25.20 -8.93 -13.04
CA LEU A 135 -24.73 -8.86 -14.42
C LEU A 135 -25.73 -9.59 -15.33
N GLY A 136 -26.13 -8.90 -16.41
CA GLY A 136 -27.08 -9.43 -17.36
C GLY A 136 -28.57 -9.40 -16.93
N SER A 137 -28.86 -8.69 -15.84
CA SER A 137 -30.23 -8.45 -15.36
C SER A 137 -30.50 -6.98 -15.18
N SER A 138 -31.74 -6.57 -15.37
CA SER A 138 -32.28 -5.26 -15.01
C SER A 138 -33.09 -5.30 -13.69
N ASP A 139 -33.17 -6.46 -13.05
CA ASP A 139 -33.89 -6.61 -11.80
C ASP A 139 -33.12 -6.02 -10.66
N THR A 140 -33.67 -4.97 -10.07
CA THR A 140 -33.04 -4.27 -8.92
C THR A 140 -33.22 -5.10 -7.65
N LYS A 141 -32.10 -5.36 -6.96
CA LYS A 141 -32.04 -6.04 -5.67
C LYS A 141 -31.71 -5.05 -4.57
N VAL A 142 -32.24 -5.29 -3.39
CA VAL A 142 -31.90 -4.52 -2.18
C VAL A 142 -30.70 -5.18 -1.48
N ALA A 143 -29.77 -4.36 -1.02
CA ALA A 143 -28.61 -4.78 -0.23
C ALA A 143 -28.70 -4.17 1.17
N ASN A 144 -29.11 -4.96 2.15
CA ASN A 144 -29.03 -4.55 3.56
C ASN A 144 -27.72 -5.04 4.17
N VAL A 145 -26.61 -4.38 3.79
CA VAL A 145 -25.25 -4.80 4.12
C VAL A 145 -24.45 -3.62 4.60
N ARG A 146 -23.74 -3.76 5.75
CA ARG A 146 -22.73 -2.79 6.17
C ARG A 146 -21.45 -2.96 5.36
N ILE A 147 -20.89 -1.87 4.84
CA ILE A 147 -19.64 -1.90 4.07
C ILE A 147 -18.47 -1.43 4.92
N VAL A 148 -17.40 -2.22 4.95
CA VAL A 148 -16.12 -1.85 5.53
C VAL A 148 -15.07 -1.96 4.42
N GLY A 149 -14.48 -0.84 4.02
CA GLY A 149 -13.40 -0.80 3.04
C GLY A 149 -12.03 -0.76 3.70
N ALA A 150 -11.02 -1.36 3.07
CA ALA A 150 -9.64 -1.23 3.50
C ALA A 150 -8.71 -0.95 2.33
N THR A 151 -7.67 -0.16 2.59
CA THR A 151 -6.65 0.17 1.58
C THR A 151 -5.33 0.57 2.22
N ASN A 152 -4.25 0.42 1.46
CA ASN A 152 -2.95 1.03 1.75
C ASN A 152 -2.64 2.22 0.81
N ALA A 153 -3.50 2.48 -0.18
CA ALA A 153 -3.35 3.57 -1.13
C ALA A 153 -3.93 4.89 -0.59
N ASP A 154 -3.39 6.00 -1.04
CA ASP A 154 -3.99 7.33 -0.86
C ASP A 154 -5.18 7.48 -1.84
N LEU A 155 -6.41 7.30 -1.32
CA LEU A 155 -7.61 7.42 -2.13
C LEU A 155 -7.83 8.86 -2.62
N GLY A 156 -7.39 9.87 -1.87
CA GLY A 156 -7.47 11.27 -2.29
C GLY A 156 -6.57 11.54 -3.52
N GLU A 157 -5.38 10.94 -3.56
CA GLU A 157 -4.52 11.00 -4.73
C GLU A 157 -5.14 10.26 -5.93
N LEU A 158 -5.67 9.06 -5.71
CA LEU A 158 -6.38 8.31 -6.76
C LEU A 158 -7.60 9.06 -7.32
N CYS A 159 -8.30 9.86 -6.51
CA CYS A 159 -9.36 10.74 -6.98
C CYS A 159 -8.80 11.84 -7.90
N ARG A 160 -7.71 12.51 -7.51
CA ARG A 160 -7.04 13.53 -8.35
C ARG A 160 -6.54 12.98 -9.68
N GLU A 161 -6.11 11.72 -9.70
CA GLU A 161 -5.69 11.01 -10.91
C GLU A 161 -6.86 10.46 -11.76
N GLY A 162 -8.10 10.61 -11.29
CA GLY A 162 -9.29 10.05 -11.94
C GLY A 162 -9.40 8.53 -11.90
N LYS A 163 -8.67 7.88 -10.98
CA LYS A 163 -8.67 6.42 -10.78
C LYS A 163 -9.67 5.97 -9.71
N PHE A 164 -10.13 6.89 -8.87
CA PHE A 164 -11.16 6.65 -7.88
C PHE A 164 -12.20 7.77 -7.92
N LYS A 165 -13.49 7.44 -7.72
CA LYS A 165 -14.58 8.41 -7.77
C LYS A 165 -14.67 9.17 -6.45
N GLU A 166 -14.69 10.50 -6.50
CA GLU A 166 -14.87 11.37 -5.33
C GLU A 166 -16.20 11.07 -4.61
N ASP A 167 -17.29 10.95 -5.36
CA ASP A 167 -18.61 10.64 -4.80
C ASP A 167 -18.62 9.32 -4.01
N LEU A 168 -17.89 8.30 -4.51
CA LEU A 168 -17.79 7.02 -3.81
C LEU A 168 -16.94 7.17 -2.54
N LEU A 169 -15.85 7.94 -2.60
CA LEU A 169 -15.01 8.21 -1.46
C LEU A 169 -15.82 8.91 -0.36
N ASP A 170 -16.59 9.95 -0.69
CA ASP A 170 -17.42 10.69 0.25
C ASP A 170 -18.45 9.79 0.95
N ARG A 171 -19.04 8.85 0.22
CA ARG A 171 -20.03 7.93 0.78
C ARG A 171 -19.42 6.82 1.63
N LEU A 172 -18.20 6.39 1.33
CA LEU A 172 -17.48 5.35 2.08
C LEU A 172 -16.77 5.91 3.33
N SER A 173 -16.40 7.18 3.32
CA SER A 173 -15.60 7.81 4.37
C SER A 173 -16.47 8.48 5.45
N PHE A 174 -17.56 7.82 5.89
CA PHE A 174 -18.29 8.31 7.07
C PHE A 174 -17.35 8.44 8.26
N ASP A 175 -16.46 7.48 8.46
CA ASP A 175 -15.31 7.57 9.34
C ASP A 175 -14.12 6.84 8.73
N VAL A 176 -12.90 7.34 9.01
CA VAL A 176 -11.64 6.81 8.49
C VAL A 176 -10.73 6.43 9.65
N LEU A 177 -10.47 5.14 9.78
CA LEU A 177 -9.60 4.59 10.81
C LEU A 177 -8.21 4.34 10.27
N PHE A 178 -7.21 5.01 10.82
CA PHE A 178 -5.80 4.79 10.48
C PHE A 178 -5.19 3.76 11.40
N VAL A 179 -4.78 2.61 10.85
CA VAL A 179 -4.11 1.56 11.63
C VAL A 179 -2.66 1.96 11.86
N PRO A 180 -2.19 2.11 13.11
CA PRO A 180 -0.82 2.53 13.37
C PRO A 180 0.17 1.46 12.86
N PRO A 181 1.19 1.86 12.07
CA PRO A 181 2.28 0.98 11.68
C PRO A 181 3.05 0.46 12.91
N LEU A 182 3.62 -0.73 12.79
CA LEU A 182 4.26 -1.42 13.91
C LEU A 182 5.39 -0.61 14.56
N ARG A 183 6.13 0.18 13.79
CA ARG A 183 7.19 1.09 14.29
C ARG A 183 6.69 2.18 15.26
N TYR A 184 5.38 2.49 15.24
CA TYR A 184 4.75 3.40 16.21
C TYR A 184 4.11 2.66 17.40
N ARG A 185 4.29 1.35 17.48
CA ARG A 185 3.75 0.47 18.49
C ARG A 185 4.86 -0.22 19.29
N GLY A 186 5.99 0.43 19.50
CA GLY A 186 7.25 -0.14 20.00
C GLY A 186 7.11 -1.25 21.04
N GLU A 187 6.33 -1.02 22.11
CA GLU A 187 6.11 -2.02 23.18
C GLU A 187 5.36 -3.27 22.69
N ASP A 188 4.50 -3.13 21.68
CA ASP A 188 3.74 -4.26 21.13
C ASP A 188 4.62 -5.22 20.30
N ILE A 189 5.81 -4.81 19.87
CA ILE A 189 6.70 -5.65 19.05
C ILE A 189 7.04 -6.94 19.80
N LEU A 190 7.52 -6.83 21.03
CA LEU A 190 7.89 -8.00 21.83
C LEU A 190 6.66 -8.80 22.24
N LEU A 191 5.56 -8.15 22.60
CA LEU A 191 4.30 -8.81 22.95
C LEU A 191 3.79 -9.68 21.77
N LEU A 192 3.81 -9.12 20.55
CA LEU A 192 3.45 -9.83 19.34
C LEU A 192 4.44 -10.96 19.03
N ALA A 193 5.76 -10.70 19.14
CA ALA A 193 6.80 -11.69 18.90
C ALA A 193 6.64 -12.90 19.82
N HIS A 194 6.48 -12.70 21.12
CA HIS A 194 6.24 -13.79 22.06
C HIS A 194 4.95 -14.56 21.73
N SER A 195 3.86 -13.87 21.39
CA SER A 195 2.61 -14.53 21.01
C SER A 195 2.77 -15.41 19.76
N PHE A 196 3.51 -14.93 18.75
CA PHE A 196 3.78 -15.70 17.53
C PHE A 196 4.71 -16.87 17.80
N ALA A 197 5.73 -16.67 18.65
CA ALA A 197 6.66 -17.71 19.02
C ALA A 197 5.97 -18.88 19.74
N VAL A 198 5.14 -18.59 20.74
CA VAL A 198 4.36 -19.60 21.46
C VAL A 198 3.40 -20.35 20.53
N ARG A 199 2.73 -19.63 19.63
CA ARG A 199 1.82 -20.26 18.67
C ARG A 199 2.56 -21.19 17.72
N MET A 200 3.71 -20.77 17.20
CA MET A 200 4.53 -21.60 16.31
C MET A 200 5.09 -22.83 17.04
N ALA A 201 5.57 -22.70 18.26
CA ALA A 201 6.02 -23.82 19.07
C ALA A 201 4.89 -24.85 19.27
N THR A 202 3.69 -24.37 19.59
CA THR A 202 2.50 -25.23 19.73
C THR A 202 2.18 -25.97 18.43
N GLU A 203 2.27 -25.27 17.28
CA GLU A 203 2.04 -25.87 15.96
C GLU A 203 3.07 -26.93 15.61
N LEU A 204 4.32 -26.74 16.03
CA LEU A 204 5.41 -27.69 15.86
C LEU A 204 5.37 -28.86 16.87
N GLY A 205 4.49 -28.82 17.88
CA GLY A 205 4.43 -29.81 18.94
C GLY A 205 5.65 -29.78 19.87
N VAL A 206 6.24 -28.59 20.06
CA VAL A 206 7.38 -28.38 20.97
C VAL A 206 6.82 -27.96 22.34
N ASP A 207 7.22 -28.69 23.38
CA ASP A 207 6.73 -28.42 24.74
C ASP A 207 7.42 -27.23 25.42
N ASP A 208 8.64 -26.89 24.97
CA ASP A 208 9.42 -25.79 25.50
C ASP A 208 8.88 -24.43 25.00
N ILE A 209 8.70 -23.48 25.92
CA ILE A 209 8.30 -22.12 25.58
C ILE A 209 9.49 -21.40 24.94
N PRO A 210 9.35 -20.87 23.70
CA PRO A 210 10.43 -20.15 23.06
C PRO A 210 10.80 -18.87 23.84
N VAL A 211 12.09 -18.66 24.06
CA VAL A 211 12.65 -17.50 24.77
C VAL A 211 13.62 -16.78 23.85
N PHE A 212 13.49 -15.48 23.72
CA PHE A 212 14.44 -14.64 22.98
C PHE A 212 15.61 -14.23 23.90
N THR A 213 16.82 -14.18 23.34
CA THR A 213 17.94 -13.52 24.04
C THR A 213 17.75 -12.00 24.04
N GLU A 214 18.39 -11.29 24.98
CA GLU A 214 18.33 -9.81 25.05
C GLU A 214 18.82 -9.16 23.75
N GLU A 215 19.80 -9.76 23.07
CA GLU A 215 20.31 -9.27 21.78
C GLU A 215 19.25 -9.39 20.69
N VAL A 216 18.47 -10.48 20.67
CA VAL A 216 17.37 -10.67 19.72
C VAL A 216 16.23 -9.70 20.02
N GLU A 217 15.84 -9.52 21.26
CA GLU A 217 14.81 -8.56 21.65
C GLU A 217 15.18 -7.13 21.23
N LYS A 218 16.44 -6.74 21.46
CA LYS A 218 16.95 -5.44 20.99
C LYS A 218 16.89 -5.30 19.47
N LYS A 219 17.31 -6.34 18.74
CA LYS A 219 17.25 -6.38 17.27
C LYS A 219 15.80 -6.25 16.77
N LEU A 220 14.83 -6.91 17.41
CA LEU A 220 13.41 -6.80 17.10
C LEU A 220 12.87 -5.38 17.32
N LEU A 221 13.29 -4.70 18.39
CA LEU A 221 12.85 -3.34 18.72
C LEU A 221 13.47 -2.28 17.80
N GLU A 222 14.72 -2.46 17.36
CA GLU A 222 15.43 -1.50 16.52
C GLU A 222 15.03 -1.58 15.04
N TYR A 223 14.47 -2.71 14.58
CA TYR A 223 14.10 -2.88 13.18
C TYR A 223 12.81 -2.11 12.84
N SER A 224 12.78 -1.51 11.65
CA SER A 224 11.70 -0.59 11.21
C SER A 224 10.39 -1.26 10.81
N TRP A 225 10.42 -2.57 10.57
CA TRP A 225 9.26 -3.40 10.19
C TRP A 225 8.47 -2.87 8.98
N PRO A 226 9.06 -2.72 7.79
CA PRO A 226 8.35 -2.23 6.61
C PRO A 226 7.15 -3.12 6.22
N GLY A 227 7.19 -4.42 6.50
CA GLY A 227 6.06 -5.35 6.32
C GLY A 227 5.17 -5.50 7.56
N ASN A 228 5.39 -4.67 8.59
CA ASN A 228 4.58 -4.59 9.81
C ASN A 228 4.41 -5.96 10.51
N VAL A 229 3.22 -6.21 11.09
CA VAL A 229 2.92 -7.42 11.86
C VAL A 229 3.05 -8.70 11.03
N ARG A 230 2.80 -8.62 9.72
CA ARG A 230 2.96 -9.78 8.82
C ARG A 230 4.43 -10.19 8.68
N GLU A 231 5.32 -9.21 8.56
CA GLU A 231 6.76 -9.45 8.49
C GLU A 231 7.30 -9.96 9.83
N LEU A 232 6.95 -9.30 10.94
CA LEU A 232 7.31 -9.73 12.29
C LEU A 232 6.90 -11.20 12.53
N LYS A 233 5.66 -11.54 12.20
CA LYS A 233 5.16 -12.91 12.30
C LYS A 233 6.06 -13.89 11.54
N ASN A 234 6.36 -13.61 10.28
CA ASN A 234 7.17 -14.50 9.45
C ASN A 234 8.61 -14.64 9.97
N VAL A 235 9.21 -13.56 10.47
CA VAL A 235 10.56 -13.55 11.06
C VAL A 235 10.60 -14.43 12.30
N VAL A 236 9.65 -14.24 13.21
CA VAL A 236 9.57 -15.00 14.46
C VAL A 236 9.28 -16.48 14.21
N GLU A 237 8.30 -16.81 13.36
CA GLU A 237 7.97 -18.20 13.03
C GLU A 237 9.16 -18.94 12.43
N ARG A 238 9.96 -18.29 11.55
CA ARG A 238 11.20 -18.87 11.03
C ARG A 238 12.26 -19.09 12.13
N ALA A 239 12.40 -18.11 13.03
CA ALA A 239 13.36 -18.23 14.12
C ALA A 239 13.03 -19.40 15.05
N VAL A 240 11.77 -19.57 15.45
CA VAL A 240 11.29 -20.70 16.25
C VAL A 240 11.52 -22.04 15.52
N TYR A 241 11.19 -22.09 14.23
CA TYR A 241 11.43 -23.30 13.41
C TYR A 241 12.91 -23.69 13.34
N ARG A 242 13.81 -22.69 13.16
CA ARG A 242 15.25 -22.93 13.10
C ARG A 242 15.84 -23.35 14.45
N ALA A 243 15.36 -22.75 15.54
CA ALA A 243 15.77 -23.08 16.89
C ALA A 243 15.19 -24.40 17.41
N LYS A 244 14.24 -25.01 16.69
CA LYS A 244 13.49 -26.21 17.10
C LYS A 244 12.81 -26.06 18.48
N GLY A 245 12.40 -24.85 18.81
CA GLY A 245 11.91 -24.45 20.14
C GLY A 245 13.06 -24.06 21.08
N GLY A 246 12.72 -23.61 22.28
CA GLY A 246 13.69 -23.23 23.29
C GLY A 246 14.31 -21.84 23.06
N LEU A 247 15.62 -21.71 23.19
CA LEU A 247 16.32 -20.42 23.13
C LEU A 247 16.50 -19.96 21.68
N ILE A 248 16.07 -18.75 21.37
CA ILE A 248 16.22 -18.09 20.09
C ILE A 248 17.36 -17.07 20.20
N GLU A 249 18.50 -17.40 19.58
CA GLU A 249 19.73 -16.61 19.65
C GLU A 249 19.92 -15.67 18.43
N ASP A 250 19.14 -15.87 17.36
CA ASP A 250 19.18 -14.98 16.18
C ASP A 250 17.84 -14.94 15.43
N VAL A 251 17.59 -13.81 14.79
CA VAL A 251 16.45 -13.57 13.90
C VAL A 251 16.92 -13.01 12.55
N ASP A 252 16.42 -13.61 11.49
CA ASP A 252 16.73 -13.24 10.11
C ASP A 252 15.64 -12.34 9.55
N THR A 253 15.95 -11.06 9.44
CA THR A 253 15.04 -10.03 8.90
C THR A 253 15.12 -9.91 7.38
N ASP A 254 16.17 -10.44 6.73
CA ASP A 254 16.33 -10.47 5.27
C ASP A 254 16.46 -11.89 4.72
N PRO A 255 15.34 -12.64 4.62
CA PRO A 255 15.35 -14.02 4.16
C PRO A 255 15.67 -14.17 2.66
N PHE A 256 15.74 -13.07 1.93
CA PHE A 256 16.02 -13.06 0.49
C PHE A 256 17.49 -12.82 0.18
N HIS A 257 18.32 -12.64 1.22
CA HIS A 257 19.76 -12.62 1.03
C HIS A 257 20.21 -13.93 0.39
N ASN A 258 20.63 -13.85 -0.86
CA ASN A 258 21.10 -15.03 -1.61
C ASN A 258 22.59 -15.22 -1.38
N PRO A 259 23.04 -16.23 -0.60
CA PRO A 259 24.45 -16.45 -0.31
C PRO A 259 25.26 -16.88 -1.56
N TYR A 260 24.59 -17.23 -2.65
CA TYR A 260 25.22 -17.59 -3.93
C TYR A 260 25.23 -16.44 -4.94
N LYS A 261 24.60 -15.31 -4.60
CA LYS A 261 24.72 -14.09 -5.40
C LYS A 261 26.07 -13.48 -5.03
N GLU A 262 27.07 -13.61 -5.92
CA GLU A 262 28.29 -12.81 -5.80
C GLU A 262 27.84 -11.37 -5.53
N GLU A 263 28.26 -10.83 -4.40
CA GLU A 263 28.18 -9.41 -4.17
C GLU A 263 28.91 -8.76 -5.35
N ARG A 264 28.16 -8.38 -6.39
CA ARG A 264 28.64 -7.27 -7.19
C ARG A 264 28.78 -6.17 -6.14
N LYS A 265 30.02 -5.93 -5.71
CA LYS A 265 30.37 -4.65 -5.13
C LYS A 265 29.77 -3.66 -6.12
N GLU A 266 28.64 -3.05 -5.75
CA GLU A 266 28.28 -1.78 -6.33
C GLU A 266 29.51 -0.94 -5.98
N GLU A 267 30.44 -0.88 -6.90
CA GLU A 267 31.40 0.20 -6.92
C GLU A 267 30.48 1.41 -6.84
N ALA A 268 30.53 2.08 -5.70
CA ALA A 268 29.88 3.38 -5.53
C ALA A 268 30.21 4.13 -6.82
N PRO A 269 29.19 4.63 -7.57
CA PRO A 269 29.43 5.14 -8.91
C PRO A 269 30.69 5.97 -8.80
N ALA A 270 31.76 5.47 -9.40
CA ALA A 270 33.07 6.11 -9.31
C ALA A 270 32.76 7.55 -9.68
N PHE A 271 33.00 8.47 -8.77
CA PHE A 271 32.80 9.88 -9.06
C PHE A 271 33.70 10.14 -10.26
N THR A 272 33.16 9.92 -11.45
CA THR A 272 33.83 10.27 -12.68
C THR A 272 33.77 11.76 -12.70
N ASP A 273 34.87 12.35 -12.24
CA ASP A 273 35.09 13.78 -12.38
C ASP A 273 34.85 14.14 -13.86
N PRO A 274 33.73 14.82 -14.17
CA PRO A 274 33.38 15.16 -15.56
C PRO A 274 34.45 16.05 -16.20
N PHE A 275 35.39 16.55 -15.38
CA PHE A 275 36.50 17.38 -15.81
C PHE A 275 37.85 16.63 -15.82
N SER A 276 37.86 15.33 -15.55
CA SER A 276 39.08 14.50 -15.55
C SER A 276 39.82 14.48 -16.92
N SER A 277 39.16 14.91 -17.99
CA SER A 277 39.74 15.04 -19.33
C SER A 277 40.57 16.32 -19.50
N TYR A 278 40.52 17.27 -18.54
CA TYR A 278 41.28 18.52 -18.58
C TYR A 278 42.51 18.44 -17.67
N SER A 279 43.63 18.95 -18.15
CA SER A 279 44.80 19.17 -17.32
C SER A 279 44.64 20.44 -16.48
N LEU A 280 45.36 20.53 -15.34
CA LEU A 280 45.25 21.69 -14.45
C LEU A 280 45.49 23.04 -15.16
N PRO A 281 46.37 23.17 -16.17
CA PRO A 281 46.52 24.40 -16.94
C PRO A 281 45.36 24.75 -17.87
N GLU A 282 44.39 23.82 -18.08
CA GLU A 282 43.24 24.01 -19.00
C GLU A 282 41.99 24.49 -18.27
N LEU A 283 42.11 25.09 -17.09
CA LEU A 283 40.98 25.57 -16.29
C LEU A 283 40.03 26.51 -17.09
N GLU A 284 40.57 27.41 -17.89
CA GLU A 284 39.79 28.34 -18.71
C GLU A 284 38.96 27.59 -19.75
N LYS A 285 39.51 26.57 -20.38
CA LYS A 285 38.81 25.73 -21.34
C LYS A 285 37.73 24.90 -20.71
N ALA A 286 37.97 24.35 -19.52
CA ALA A 286 36.96 23.62 -18.76
C ALA A 286 35.78 24.52 -18.36
N HIS A 287 36.01 25.78 -18.00
CA HIS A 287 34.97 26.76 -17.72
C HIS A 287 34.18 27.12 -19.01
N GLU A 288 34.88 27.27 -20.16
CA GLU A 288 34.18 27.51 -21.42
C GLU A 288 33.25 26.37 -21.82
N ASP A 289 33.72 25.14 -21.73
CA ASP A 289 32.91 23.97 -22.09
C ASP A 289 31.72 23.78 -21.11
N LEU A 290 31.90 24.13 -19.83
CA LEU A 290 30.84 24.17 -18.84
C LEU A 290 29.77 25.22 -19.20
N ASP A 291 30.19 26.45 -19.45
CA ASP A 291 29.29 27.55 -19.83
C ASP A 291 28.48 27.20 -21.12
N ILE A 292 29.14 26.64 -22.12
CA ILE A 292 28.49 26.20 -23.38
C ILE A 292 27.47 25.10 -23.09
N SER A 293 27.78 24.15 -22.23
CA SER A 293 26.89 23.05 -21.85
C SER A 293 25.61 23.58 -21.17
N PHE A 294 25.75 24.47 -20.18
CA PHE A 294 24.60 25.07 -19.49
C PHE A 294 23.76 25.94 -20.40
N LEU A 295 24.38 26.78 -21.25
CA LEU A 295 23.67 27.59 -22.21
C LEU A 295 22.86 26.75 -23.22
N ARG A 296 23.44 25.64 -23.72
CA ARG A 296 22.75 24.73 -24.63
C ARG A 296 21.54 24.11 -23.97
N ARG A 297 21.68 23.55 -22.80
CA ARG A 297 20.57 22.94 -22.04
C ARG A 297 19.45 23.94 -21.71
N ALA A 298 19.83 25.16 -21.30
CA ALA A 298 18.85 26.20 -21.00
C ALA A 298 18.08 26.65 -22.25
N LEU A 299 18.76 26.75 -23.39
CA LEU A 299 18.11 27.09 -24.68
C LEU A 299 17.21 25.96 -25.17
N GLU A 300 17.64 24.71 -25.06
CA GLU A 300 16.80 23.55 -25.42
C GLU A 300 15.53 23.53 -24.55
N LYS A 301 15.63 23.66 -23.23
CA LYS A 301 14.51 23.66 -22.32
C LYS A 301 13.54 24.83 -22.53
N SER A 302 14.04 25.97 -22.97
CA SER A 302 13.26 27.19 -23.23
C SER A 302 12.87 27.38 -24.69
N GLU A 303 13.00 26.34 -25.53
CA GLU A 303 12.67 26.36 -26.96
C GLU A 303 13.32 27.55 -27.72
N GLY A 304 14.54 27.89 -27.32
CA GLY A 304 15.29 28.99 -27.94
C GLY A 304 14.97 30.38 -27.37
N ASN A 305 14.08 30.52 -26.42
CA ASN A 305 13.74 31.80 -25.81
C ASN A 305 14.81 32.23 -24.80
N GLN A 306 15.63 33.20 -25.16
CA GLN A 306 16.77 33.65 -24.35
C GLN A 306 16.39 34.26 -22.99
N ARG A 307 15.20 34.86 -22.84
CA ARG A 307 14.74 35.40 -21.55
C ARG A 307 14.38 34.28 -20.59
N LYS A 308 13.61 33.30 -21.07
CA LYS A 308 13.28 32.10 -20.28
C LYS A 308 14.55 31.29 -19.96
N ALA A 309 15.50 31.19 -20.89
CA ALA A 309 16.77 30.51 -20.65
C ALA A 309 17.60 31.18 -19.53
N ALA A 310 17.58 32.53 -19.46
CA ALA A 310 18.24 33.25 -18.38
C ALA A 310 17.57 32.97 -17.02
N GLU A 311 16.24 32.92 -16.97
CA GLU A 311 15.47 32.57 -15.78
C GLU A 311 15.77 31.12 -15.32
N GLU A 312 15.83 30.18 -16.24
CA GLU A 312 16.19 28.76 -15.94
C GLU A 312 17.62 28.59 -15.40
N MET A 313 18.55 29.47 -15.81
CA MET A 313 19.91 29.51 -15.29
C MET A 313 20.06 30.37 -14.02
N ALA A 314 18.98 30.98 -13.52
CA ALA A 314 18.97 31.90 -12.38
C ALA A 314 19.98 33.06 -12.51
N ILE A 315 20.19 33.59 -13.73
CA ILE A 315 21.07 34.72 -14.00
C ILE A 315 20.32 35.87 -14.67
N SER A 316 20.87 37.08 -14.60
CA SER A 316 20.27 38.23 -15.27
C SER A 316 20.28 38.04 -16.82
N TYR A 317 19.28 38.59 -17.49
CA TYR A 317 19.22 38.53 -18.94
C TYR A 317 20.46 39.16 -19.64
N ASP A 318 21.03 40.20 -19.04
CA ASP A 318 22.25 40.84 -19.57
C ASP A 318 23.47 39.91 -19.41
N SER A 319 23.59 39.20 -18.29
CA SER A 319 24.64 38.20 -18.08
C SER A 319 24.49 37.04 -19.08
N PHE A 320 23.26 36.52 -19.26
CA PHE A 320 22.98 35.49 -20.26
C PHE A 320 23.35 35.93 -21.66
N ARG A 321 22.96 37.14 -22.06
CA ARG A 321 23.26 37.70 -23.36
C ARG A 321 24.76 37.88 -23.59
N GLY A 322 25.51 38.23 -22.55
CA GLY A 322 26.97 38.28 -22.58
C GLY A 322 27.60 36.93 -22.89
N LEU A 323 27.22 35.91 -22.14
CA LEU A 323 27.66 34.52 -22.35
C LEU A 323 27.23 33.99 -23.73
N TYR A 324 25.98 34.22 -24.14
CA TYR A 324 25.47 33.81 -25.45
C TYR A 324 26.24 34.43 -26.61
N ARG A 325 26.63 35.71 -26.53
CA ARG A 325 27.46 36.38 -27.55
C ARG A 325 28.87 35.79 -27.60
N LYS A 326 29.46 35.51 -26.43
CA LYS A 326 30.80 34.95 -26.31
C LYS A 326 30.88 33.57 -26.97
N TYR A 327 29.86 32.73 -26.77
CA TYR A 327 29.89 31.34 -27.24
C TYR A 327 28.93 31.03 -28.42
N ARG A 328 28.43 32.04 -29.11
CA ARG A 328 27.42 31.91 -30.16
C ARG A 328 27.78 30.89 -31.25
N GLU A 329 29.04 30.78 -31.60
CA GLU A 329 29.50 29.85 -32.67
C GLU A 329 29.39 28.39 -32.24
N HIS A 330 29.57 28.11 -30.94
CA HIS A 330 29.49 26.77 -30.33
C HIS A 330 28.04 26.34 -30.06
N LEU A 331 27.07 27.29 -30.11
CA LEU A 331 25.65 27.03 -29.83
C LEU A 331 24.85 26.82 -31.12
N LYS A 332 25.40 26.95 -32.30
CA LYS A 332 24.73 26.61 -33.56
C LYS A 332 24.51 25.09 -33.63
N PRO A 333 23.31 24.61 -34.02
CA PRO A 333 23.11 23.19 -34.25
C PRO A 333 24.13 22.72 -35.31
N ARG A 334 24.83 21.61 -35.02
CA ARG A 334 25.65 20.93 -36.02
C ARG A 334 24.68 20.50 -37.15
N SER A 335 24.76 21.15 -38.30
CA SER A 335 24.11 20.65 -39.52
C SER A 335 24.64 19.25 -39.77
N GLU A 336 23.74 18.25 -39.65
CA GLU A 336 24.00 16.88 -40.06
C GLU A 336 24.58 16.90 -41.48
N LYS A 337 25.78 16.34 -41.61
CA LYS A 337 26.34 15.94 -42.90
C LYS A 337 26.19 14.43 -43.03
#